data_210a74debb7a3deed908a6c3d157fd2e
#
_entry.id   210a74debb7a3deed908a6c3d157fd2e
#
_cell.length_a   1.000
_cell.length_b   1.000
_cell.length_c   1.000
_cell.angle_alpha   90.00
_cell.angle_beta   90.00
_cell.angle_gamma   90.00
#
_symmetry.space_group_name_H-M   'P 1'
#
loop_
_entity.id
_entity.type
_entity.pdbx_description
1 polymer ?
#
loop_
_entity_poly.entity_id
_entity_poly.type
_entity_poly.pdbx_seq_one_letter_code
_entity_poly.pdbx_strand_id
1 'polypeptide(L)'
;MAQNNRLTNDTNGFVSKAQRKENMAAKNTPSAQAKLGIGTVIFRIFLSLITLILCVTVTVLTAAYVLLNGPCKPLRDRLVLSAMQASATKWLPGLFLADDTVEQIVANSYVVNTDVISLDEYAAESKNDAQGKEDEWKNAIDGMILENISGATFNGYILLIKDPSRVFVGTSSDFTQGLAGMRIFDIVKKEDAVAAINGGEFADPGGSGTGNNPMGITFARGACVWNDTLKRTFIGFDKDNKLVVTEPMDKKTAESLSIRDGVSFQTGNVLITSDDGNVTMHYADNNTGTAQRTAVGQRADGTVIFLVTDGRSASSLGATKNDVIDVRVKYGAVTAGMLDGGSSSLMYYEDYYTKYGIDESTLDEYQKKGLVNRYKAFTTPRRIPTYFCVAREDTEDSAAKGGDEA
;
A
#
# COMPACT_ATOMS: atom_id res chain seq x y z
N MET A 1 -66.44 15.33 84.61
CA MET A 1 -67.87 14.94 84.51
C MET A 1 -68.11 14.11 83.27
N ALA A 2 -68.27 12.86 83.48
CA ALA A 2 -69.39 11.99 83.07
C ALA A 2 -69.42 11.68 81.58
N GLN A 3 -69.11 10.49 81.31
CA GLN A 3 -69.92 9.26 81.21
C GLN A 3 -70.39 8.97 79.76
N ASN A 4 -69.90 7.81 79.28
CA ASN A 4 -70.67 6.61 78.85
C ASN A 4 -71.36 6.70 77.40
N ASN A 5 -71.33 5.78 76.58
CA ASN A 5 -71.45 4.31 76.62
C ASN A 5 -71.25 3.71 75.18
N ARG A 6 -70.66 2.58 75.14
CA ARG A 6 -70.90 1.38 74.35
C ARG A 6 -71.93 1.41 73.24
N LEU A 7 -71.57 0.90 72.11
CA LEU A 7 -72.23 -0.35 71.62
C LEU A 7 -71.45 -0.93 70.39
N THR A 8 -71.10 -2.16 70.62
CA THR A 8 -70.57 -3.14 69.66
C THR A 8 -71.57 -3.41 68.51
N ASN A 9 -71.07 -3.62 67.34
CA ASN A 9 -71.67 -4.61 66.44
C ASN A 9 -70.61 -5.26 65.54
N ASP A 10 -70.25 -6.51 65.92
CA ASP A 10 -69.71 -7.53 65.12
C ASP A 10 -70.61 -7.83 63.93
N THR A 11 -70.19 -7.65 62.72
CA THR A 11 -70.73 -8.34 61.58
C THR A 11 -69.66 -9.14 60.91
N ASN A 12 -69.40 -10.35 61.43
CA ASN A 12 -68.74 -11.41 60.74
C ASN A 12 -69.51 -11.74 59.44
N GLY A 13 -69.11 -11.17 58.33
CA GLY A 13 -69.58 -11.55 57.02
C GLY A 13 -69.04 -12.93 56.67
N PHE A 14 -69.94 -13.92 56.72
CA PHE A 14 -69.66 -15.27 56.18
C PHE A 14 -69.41 -15.17 54.70
N VAL A 15 -68.13 -15.18 54.26
CA VAL A 15 -67.76 -15.39 52.89
C VAL A 15 -68.04 -16.84 52.56
N SER A 16 -69.02 -17.07 51.70
CA SER A 16 -69.49 -18.38 51.28
C SER A 16 -68.34 -19.25 50.79
N LYS A 17 -68.44 -20.57 51.06
CA LYS A 17 -67.44 -21.55 50.56
C LYS A 17 -67.31 -21.50 49.03
N ALA A 18 -68.27 -20.99 48.31
CA ALA A 18 -68.26 -20.78 46.85
C ALA A 18 -67.25 -19.66 46.47
N GLN A 19 -67.34 -18.49 47.14
CA GLN A 19 -66.44 -17.37 46.88
C GLN A 19 -64.93 -17.68 47.27
N ARG A 20 -64.72 -18.52 48.27
CA ARG A 20 -63.36 -19.01 48.59
C ARG A 20 -62.84 -19.95 47.52
N LYS A 21 -63.66 -20.76 46.86
CA LYS A 21 -63.26 -21.63 45.75
C LYS A 21 -62.92 -20.80 44.50
N GLU A 22 -63.74 -19.77 44.20
CA GLU A 22 -63.44 -18.88 43.06
C GLU A 22 -62.16 -18.07 43.26
N ASN A 23 -61.89 -17.55 44.43
CA ASN A 23 -60.69 -16.81 44.75
C ASN A 23 -59.44 -17.73 44.85
N MET A 24 -59.56 -19.02 45.12
CA MET A 24 -58.49 -19.99 45.02
C MET A 24 -58.28 -20.45 43.58
N ALA A 25 -59.30 -20.51 42.77
CA ALA A 25 -59.17 -20.85 41.36
C ALA A 25 -58.51 -19.72 40.54
N ALA A 26 -58.81 -18.45 40.90
CA ALA A 26 -58.20 -17.29 40.24
C ALA A 26 -56.67 -17.08 40.59
N LYS A 27 -56.18 -17.68 41.71
CA LYS A 27 -54.76 -17.58 42.11
C LYS A 27 -53.87 -18.69 41.53
N ASN A 28 -54.42 -19.71 40.88
CA ASN A 28 -53.69 -20.86 40.35
C ASN A 28 -53.80 -21.04 38.86
N THR A 29 -54.09 -19.98 38.07
CA THR A 29 -53.80 -20.01 36.67
C THR A 29 -52.31 -19.72 36.51
N PRO A 30 -51.45 -20.71 36.17
CA PRO A 30 -50.11 -20.41 35.75
C PRO A 30 -50.27 -19.61 34.46
N SER A 31 -49.73 -18.37 34.45
CA SER A 31 -49.55 -17.66 33.19
C SER A 31 -48.80 -18.62 32.27
N ALA A 32 -49.50 -19.17 31.30
CA ALA A 32 -48.91 -19.97 30.27
C ALA A 32 -47.92 -19.05 29.51
N GLN A 33 -46.69 -18.89 30.03
CA GLN A 33 -45.56 -18.48 29.21
C GLN A 33 -45.47 -19.54 28.14
N ALA A 34 -46.05 -19.28 27.00
CA ALA A 34 -45.94 -20.10 25.81
C ALA A 34 -44.43 -20.24 25.55
N LYS A 35 -43.89 -21.42 25.85
CA LYS A 35 -42.50 -21.75 25.48
C LYS A 35 -42.42 -21.61 23.96
N LEU A 36 -41.81 -20.54 23.50
CA LEU A 36 -41.53 -20.36 22.07
C LEU A 36 -40.84 -21.62 21.55
N GLY A 37 -41.43 -22.27 20.58
CA GLY A 37 -40.76 -23.42 19.93
C GLY A 37 -39.36 -23.03 19.44
N ILE A 38 -38.39 -23.93 19.55
CA ILE A 38 -37.01 -23.71 19.13
C ILE A 38 -36.92 -23.13 17.73
N GLY A 39 -37.81 -23.56 16.79
CA GLY A 39 -37.91 -23.02 15.43
C GLY A 39 -38.29 -21.53 15.39
N THR A 40 -39.18 -21.08 16.27
CA THR A 40 -39.58 -19.66 16.36
C THR A 40 -38.44 -18.78 16.93
N VAL A 41 -37.66 -19.33 17.86
CA VAL A 41 -36.47 -18.64 18.42
C VAL A 41 -35.39 -18.49 17.34
N ILE A 42 -35.07 -19.58 16.62
CA ILE A 42 -34.13 -19.56 15.51
C ILE A 42 -34.58 -18.57 14.43
N PHE A 43 -35.81 -18.58 14.03
CA PHE A 43 -36.35 -17.67 13.03
C PHE A 43 -36.25 -16.20 13.47
N ARG A 44 -36.55 -15.90 14.75
CA ARG A 44 -36.38 -14.53 15.29
C ARG A 44 -34.93 -14.08 15.31
N ILE A 45 -33.99 -14.96 15.68
CA ILE A 45 -32.55 -14.66 15.63
C ILE A 45 -32.12 -14.39 14.19
N PHE A 46 -32.53 -15.22 13.25
CA PHE A 46 -32.26 -15.04 11.82
C PHE A 46 -32.78 -13.70 11.28
N LEU A 47 -34.05 -13.38 11.60
CA LEU A 47 -34.67 -12.12 11.22
C LEU A 47 -33.94 -10.91 11.84
N SER A 48 -33.56 -11.01 13.12
CA SER A 48 -32.80 -9.95 13.80
C SER A 48 -31.42 -9.73 13.15
N LEU A 49 -30.72 -10.81 12.75
CA LEU A 49 -29.45 -10.71 12.04
C LEU A 49 -29.62 -10.05 10.66
N ILE A 50 -30.65 -10.42 9.91
CA ILE A 50 -30.93 -9.77 8.62
C ILE A 50 -31.21 -8.29 8.82
N THR A 51 -32.06 -7.94 9.82
CA THR A 51 -32.38 -6.54 10.12
C THR A 51 -31.14 -5.77 10.52
N LEU A 52 -30.26 -6.35 11.34
CA LEU A 52 -28.99 -5.73 11.72
C LEU A 52 -28.10 -5.49 10.51
N ILE A 53 -27.93 -6.49 9.64
CA ILE A 53 -27.15 -6.36 8.40
C ILE A 53 -27.72 -5.26 7.51
N LEU A 54 -29.04 -5.23 7.34
CA LEU A 54 -29.73 -4.20 6.55
C LEU A 54 -29.50 -2.80 7.14
N CYS A 55 -29.67 -2.63 8.45
CA CYS A 55 -29.42 -1.35 9.12
C CYS A 55 -27.97 -0.89 8.95
N VAL A 56 -26.99 -1.79 9.14
CA VAL A 56 -25.58 -1.48 8.93
C VAL A 56 -25.33 -1.07 7.49
N THR A 57 -25.84 -1.84 6.52
CA THR A 57 -25.69 -1.55 5.09
C THR A 57 -26.26 -0.18 4.73
N VAL A 58 -27.48 0.12 5.15
CA VAL A 58 -28.12 1.44 4.90
C VAL A 58 -27.32 2.56 5.53
N THR A 59 -26.83 2.38 6.76
CA THR A 59 -26.02 3.39 7.44
C THR A 59 -24.71 3.65 6.68
N VAL A 60 -24.00 2.60 6.26
CA VAL A 60 -22.76 2.72 5.50
C VAL A 60 -22.99 3.40 4.15
N LEU A 61 -24.02 2.99 3.41
CA LEU A 61 -24.34 3.60 2.10
C LEU A 61 -24.74 5.08 2.25
N THR A 62 -25.53 5.42 3.29
CA THR A 62 -25.90 6.82 3.58
C THR A 62 -24.66 7.65 3.94
N ALA A 63 -23.79 7.13 4.79
CA ALA A 63 -22.54 7.80 5.15
C ALA A 63 -21.66 8.01 3.92
N ALA A 64 -21.49 7.00 3.06
CA ALA A 64 -20.75 7.11 1.80
C ALA A 64 -21.35 8.17 0.87
N TYR A 65 -22.69 8.18 0.72
CA TYR A 65 -23.38 9.19 -0.07
C TYR A 65 -23.15 10.61 0.46
N VAL A 66 -23.25 10.82 1.77
CA VAL A 66 -23.01 12.14 2.40
C VAL A 66 -21.56 12.58 2.25
N LEU A 67 -20.60 11.66 2.40
CA LEU A 67 -19.17 11.96 2.22
C LEU A 67 -18.83 12.33 0.78
N LEU A 68 -19.38 11.61 -0.19
CA LEU A 68 -19.08 11.81 -1.61
C LEU A 68 -19.83 12.97 -2.24
N ASN A 69 -21.04 13.30 -1.77
CA ASN A 69 -21.85 14.42 -2.27
C ASN A 69 -21.86 15.65 -1.35
N GLY A 70 -21.16 15.57 -0.21
CA GLY A 70 -21.08 16.66 0.76
C GLY A 70 -20.18 17.81 0.33
N PRO A 71 -20.09 18.88 1.14
CA PRO A 71 -19.37 20.10 0.79
C PRO A 71 -17.85 19.96 0.81
N CYS A 72 -17.30 18.92 1.41
CA CYS A 72 -15.86 18.72 1.55
C CYS A 72 -15.26 18.05 0.30
N LYS A 73 -15.08 18.86 -0.77
CA LYS A 73 -14.51 18.39 -2.04
C LYS A 73 -13.15 17.68 -1.88
N PRO A 74 -12.17 18.18 -1.09
CA PRO A 74 -10.88 17.49 -0.95
C PRO A 74 -11.00 16.08 -0.38
N LEU A 75 -11.90 15.85 0.59
CA LEU A 75 -12.14 14.53 1.14
C LEU A 75 -12.80 13.60 0.12
N ARG A 76 -13.81 14.10 -0.61
CA ARG A 76 -14.45 13.39 -1.72
C ARG A 76 -13.41 12.94 -2.74
N ASP A 77 -12.60 13.88 -3.24
CA ASP A 77 -11.63 13.63 -4.31
C ASP A 77 -10.57 12.61 -3.85
N ARG A 78 -10.10 12.70 -2.60
CA ARG A 78 -9.20 11.70 -2.01
C ARG A 78 -9.82 10.30 -1.94
N LEU A 79 -11.09 10.18 -1.54
CA LEU A 79 -11.79 8.89 -1.48
C LEU A 79 -11.99 8.29 -2.88
N VAL A 80 -12.40 9.12 -3.86
CA VAL A 80 -12.55 8.69 -5.25
C VAL A 80 -11.22 8.20 -5.81
N LEU A 81 -10.15 9.00 -5.69
CA LEU A 81 -8.83 8.64 -6.19
C LEU A 81 -8.29 7.38 -5.51
N SER A 82 -8.55 7.21 -4.21
CA SER A 82 -8.16 5.99 -3.48
C SER A 82 -8.91 4.75 -3.99
N ALA A 83 -10.19 4.88 -4.31
CA ALA A 83 -10.98 3.79 -4.88
C ALA A 83 -10.53 3.45 -6.31
N MET A 84 -10.19 4.46 -7.13
CA MET A 84 -9.74 4.28 -8.51
C MET A 84 -8.36 3.61 -8.62
N GLN A 85 -7.55 3.63 -7.57
CA GLN A 85 -6.23 3.00 -7.52
C GLN A 85 -6.25 1.46 -7.44
N ALA A 86 -7.39 0.86 -7.11
CA ALA A 86 -7.49 -0.59 -6.96
C ALA A 86 -8.50 -1.18 -7.93
N SER A 87 -8.11 -2.19 -8.68
CA SER A 87 -8.99 -2.86 -9.65
C SER A 87 -10.30 -3.35 -9.03
N ALA A 88 -10.27 -3.81 -7.77
CA ALA A 88 -11.45 -4.31 -7.06
C ALA A 88 -12.43 -3.22 -6.63
N THR A 89 -12.02 -1.94 -6.57
CA THR A 89 -12.83 -0.83 -6.05
C THR A 89 -13.10 0.28 -7.07
N LYS A 90 -12.56 0.19 -8.28
CA LYS A 90 -12.75 1.20 -9.35
C LYS A 90 -14.22 1.51 -9.65
N TRP A 91 -15.11 0.58 -9.45
CA TRP A 91 -16.55 0.71 -9.72
C TRP A 91 -17.31 1.47 -8.62
N LEU A 92 -16.74 1.55 -7.39
CA LEU A 92 -17.42 2.14 -6.22
C LEU A 92 -17.81 3.62 -6.40
N PRO A 93 -16.94 4.52 -6.90
CA PRO A 93 -17.31 5.91 -7.09
C PRO A 93 -18.52 6.10 -8.00
N GLY A 94 -18.65 5.31 -9.08
CA GLY A 94 -19.78 5.35 -10.01
C GLY A 94 -21.13 4.97 -9.41
N LEU A 95 -21.19 4.38 -8.20
CA LEU A 95 -22.43 4.17 -7.48
C LEU A 95 -23.02 5.46 -6.89
N PHE A 96 -22.21 6.48 -6.65
CA PHE A 96 -22.57 7.68 -5.89
C PHE A 96 -22.37 8.97 -6.68
N LEU A 97 -21.51 8.97 -7.69
CA LEU A 97 -21.13 10.12 -8.50
C LEU A 97 -21.36 9.82 -9.98
N ALA A 98 -21.64 10.86 -10.76
CA ALA A 98 -21.70 10.77 -12.21
C ALA A 98 -20.28 10.49 -12.80
N ASP A 99 -20.22 9.77 -13.92
CA ASP A 99 -18.97 9.34 -14.54
C ASP A 99 -18.08 10.54 -14.89
N ASP A 100 -18.65 11.61 -15.46
CA ASP A 100 -17.96 12.85 -15.78
C ASP A 100 -17.32 13.52 -14.54
N THR A 101 -17.95 13.42 -13.37
CA THR A 101 -17.37 13.92 -12.12
C THR A 101 -16.16 13.08 -11.69
N VAL A 102 -16.27 11.76 -11.81
CA VAL A 102 -15.16 10.84 -11.50
C VAL A 102 -14.00 11.08 -12.47
N GLU A 103 -14.28 11.20 -13.77
CA GLU A 103 -13.27 11.49 -14.79
C GLU A 103 -12.57 12.83 -14.55
N GLN A 104 -13.30 13.90 -14.18
CA GLN A 104 -12.72 15.19 -13.82
C GLN A 104 -11.81 15.10 -12.60
N ILE A 105 -12.23 14.38 -11.55
CA ILE A 105 -11.39 14.18 -10.36
C ILE A 105 -10.10 13.44 -10.72
N VAL A 106 -10.20 12.42 -11.56
CA VAL A 106 -9.03 11.67 -12.05
C VAL A 106 -8.14 12.55 -12.92
N ALA A 107 -8.71 13.29 -13.87
CA ALA A 107 -7.96 14.20 -14.74
C ALA A 107 -7.21 15.27 -13.94
N ASN A 108 -7.86 15.86 -12.94
CA ASN A 108 -7.24 16.87 -12.07
C ASN A 108 -6.11 16.30 -11.20
N SER A 109 -6.09 15.00 -10.96
CA SER A 109 -4.99 14.35 -10.20
C SER A 109 -3.69 14.27 -10.98
N TYR A 110 -3.72 14.47 -12.30
CA TYR A 110 -2.54 14.52 -13.18
C TYR A 110 -1.99 15.95 -13.36
N VAL A 111 -2.66 16.99 -12.86
CA VAL A 111 -2.12 18.34 -12.86
C VAL A 111 -0.96 18.38 -11.87
N VAL A 112 0.18 18.83 -12.35
CA VAL A 112 1.44 18.87 -11.60
C VAL A 112 1.82 20.31 -11.33
N ASN A 113 1.99 20.66 -10.06
CA ASN A 113 2.67 21.89 -9.64
C ASN A 113 4.16 21.57 -9.46
N THR A 114 5.01 22.37 -10.08
CA THR A 114 6.46 22.23 -9.92
C THR A 114 6.95 23.21 -8.88
N ASP A 115 7.72 22.70 -7.93
CA ASP A 115 8.51 23.50 -7.00
C ASP A 115 9.98 23.34 -7.38
N VAL A 116 10.68 24.46 -7.61
CA VAL A 116 12.05 24.46 -8.13
C VAL A 116 12.93 25.21 -7.14
N ILE A 117 13.93 24.54 -6.63
CA ILE A 117 14.93 25.13 -5.73
C ILE A 117 16.35 24.85 -6.24
N SER A 118 17.30 25.69 -5.87
CA SER A 118 18.70 25.44 -6.21
C SER A 118 19.23 24.18 -5.52
N LEU A 119 20.18 23.50 -6.13
CA LEU A 119 20.77 22.29 -5.55
C LEU A 119 21.43 22.56 -4.20
N ASP A 120 22.04 23.75 -4.03
CA ASP A 120 22.68 24.14 -2.76
C ASP A 120 21.62 24.33 -1.64
N GLU A 121 20.51 24.99 -1.94
CA GLU A 121 19.39 25.16 -1.00
C GLU A 121 18.75 23.82 -0.66
N TYR A 122 18.53 22.97 -1.67
CA TYR A 122 18.02 21.62 -1.50
C TYR A 122 18.93 20.76 -0.60
N ALA A 123 20.26 20.86 -0.80
CA ALA A 123 21.23 20.14 0.03
C ALA A 123 21.20 20.61 1.49
N ALA A 124 20.95 21.88 1.74
CA ALA A 124 20.83 22.44 3.09
C ALA A 124 19.53 22.00 3.80
N GLU A 125 18.43 21.84 3.06
CA GLU A 125 17.13 21.39 3.61
C GLU A 125 17.05 19.86 3.80
N SER A 126 17.76 19.12 2.96
CA SER A 126 17.82 17.66 3.06
C SER A 126 18.80 17.22 4.17
N LYS A 127 18.59 16.10 4.83
CA LYS A 127 19.53 15.48 5.81
C LYS A 127 20.95 15.25 5.27
N ASN A 128 21.29 15.81 4.11
CA ASN A 128 22.53 15.60 3.37
C ASN A 128 23.69 16.51 3.78
N ASP A 129 23.76 16.95 5.04
CA ASP A 129 24.95 17.63 5.54
C ASP A 129 26.18 16.74 5.31
N ALA A 130 27.18 17.29 4.62
CA ALA A 130 28.41 16.57 4.25
C ALA A 130 29.14 15.93 5.45
N GLN A 131 28.87 16.41 6.65
CA GLN A 131 29.44 15.96 7.92
C GLN A 131 28.73 14.73 8.50
N GLY A 132 27.45 14.46 8.11
CA GLY A 132 26.68 13.28 8.51
C GLY A 132 26.94 12.03 7.66
N LYS A 133 27.59 12.17 6.50
CA LYS A 133 27.71 11.09 5.51
C LYS A 133 28.63 9.93 5.90
N GLU A 134 29.72 10.19 6.59
CA GLU A 134 30.64 9.12 7.04
C GLU A 134 30.03 8.32 8.20
N ASP A 135 29.33 9.01 9.11
CA ASP A 135 28.65 8.36 10.25
C ASP A 135 27.38 7.61 9.82
N GLU A 136 26.69 8.02 8.74
CA GLU A 136 25.49 7.35 8.23
C GLU A 136 25.75 5.87 7.91
N TRP A 137 26.87 5.58 7.23
CA TRP A 137 27.21 4.22 6.75
C TRP A 137 27.90 3.33 7.79
N LYS A 138 28.18 3.84 8.99
CA LYS A 138 28.85 3.09 10.06
C LYS A 138 28.09 1.82 10.48
N ASN A 139 26.76 1.85 10.42
CA ASN A 139 25.89 0.73 10.75
C ASN A 139 25.29 0.07 9.50
N ALA A 140 25.81 0.36 8.32
CA ALA A 140 25.36 -0.28 7.09
C ALA A 140 25.71 -1.77 7.11
N ILE A 141 24.83 -2.58 6.59
CA ILE A 141 25.03 -4.02 6.41
C ILE A 141 25.09 -4.26 4.90
N ASP A 142 26.16 -4.85 4.41
CA ASP A 142 26.39 -5.09 2.98
C ASP A 142 26.21 -3.80 2.13
N GLY A 143 26.73 -2.65 2.62
CA GLY A 143 26.58 -1.37 1.93
C GLY A 143 25.14 -0.84 1.85
N MET A 144 24.22 -1.34 2.68
CA MET A 144 22.81 -0.98 2.70
C MET A 144 22.33 -0.59 4.10
N ILE A 145 21.35 0.30 4.17
CA ILE A 145 20.68 0.73 5.41
C ILE A 145 19.17 0.64 5.20
N LEU A 146 18.48 -0.15 6.04
CA LEU A 146 17.02 -0.24 6.07
C LEU A 146 16.47 0.61 7.21
N GLU A 147 15.58 1.54 6.88
CA GLU A 147 14.88 2.39 7.85
C GLU A 147 13.37 2.25 7.76
N ASN A 148 12.71 2.25 8.92
CA ASN A 148 11.27 2.37 9.02
C ASN A 148 10.88 3.85 8.97
N ILE A 149 9.87 4.18 8.18
CA ILE A 149 9.32 5.53 8.08
C ILE A 149 7.83 5.53 8.39
N SER A 150 7.32 6.68 8.80
CA SER A 150 5.88 6.88 9.00
C SER A 150 5.49 8.30 8.61
N GLY A 151 4.31 8.41 8.01
CA GLY A 151 3.63 9.67 7.77
C GLY A 151 2.29 9.71 8.51
N ALA A 152 1.48 10.73 8.24
CA ALA A 152 0.17 10.89 8.87
C ALA A 152 -0.79 9.73 8.58
N THR A 153 -0.68 9.10 7.41
CA THR A 153 -1.61 8.07 6.92
C THR A 153 -0.94 6.76 6.52
N PHE A 154 0.39 6.67 6.58
CA PHE A 154 1.13 5.51 6.11
C PHE A 154 2.31 5.16 7.01
N ASN A 155 2.65 3.88 7.00
CA ASN A 155 3.95 3.36 7.40
C ASN A 155 4.68 2.90 6.15
N GLY A 156 6.00 2.85 6.18
CA GLY A 156 6.79 2.41 5.04
C GLY A 156 8.24 2.13 5.40
N TYR A 157 9.02 1.83 4.38
CA TYR A 157 10.39 1.38 4.49
C TYR A 157 11.23 2.07 3.44
N ILE A 158 12.42 2.51 3.85
CA ILE A 158 13.48 3.03 2.99
C ILE A 158 14.63 2.05 3.04
N LEU A 159 15.14 1.66 1.87
CA LEU A 159 16.41 0.97 1.75
C LEU A 159 17.37 1.88 0.99
N LEU A 160 18.41 2.33 1.66
CA LEU A 160 19.53 3.07 1.07
C LEU A 160 20.56 2.07 0.57
N ILE A 161 21.04 2.24 -0.66
CA ILE A 161 22.04 1.41 -1.30
C ILE A 161 23.18 2.33 -1.70
N LYS A 162 24.37 2.12 -1.10
CA LYS A 162 25.54 2.99 -1.27
C LYS A 162 26.10 2.95 -2.69
N ASP A 163 26.18 1.74 -3.26
CA ASP A 163 26.74 1.52 -4.60
C ASP A 163 25.62 1.33 -5.63
N PRO A 164 25.36 2.33 -6.51
CA PRO A 164 24.34 2.25 -7.53
C PRO A 164 24.63 1.20 -8.61
N SER A 165 25.88 0.75 -8.77
CA SER A 165 26.25 -0.26 -9.77
C SER A 165 25.62 -1.63 -9.47
N ARG A 166 25.31 -1.90 -8.21
CA ARG A 166 24.64 -3.12 -7.73
C ARG A 166 23.15 -3.19 -8.07
N VAL A 167 22.53 -2.04 -8.41
CA VAL A 167 21.11 -1.99 -8.73
C VAL A 167 20.88 -2.32 -10.20
N PHE A 168 20.02 -3.28 -10.49
CA PHE A 168 19.71 -3.73 -11.84
C PHE A 168 18.26 -4.18 -11.97
N VAL A 169 17.77 -4.38 -13.21
CA VAL A 169 16.44 -4.91 -13.48
C VAL A 169 16.47 -6.42 -13.64
N GLY A 170 15.84 -7.13 -12.71
CA GLY A 170 15.53 -8.55 -12.81
C GLY A 170 14.23 -8.77 -13.59
N THR A 171 14.20 -9.76 -14.49
CA THR A 171 13.04 -10.10 -15.31
C THR A 171 12.56 -11.52 -15.05
N SER A 172 11.25 -11.75 -15.03
CA SER A 172 10.68 -13.08 -14.79
C SER A 172 10.96 -14.06 -15.95
N SER A 173 11.06 -13.54 -17.17
CA SER A 173 11.30 -14.31 -18.41
C SER A 173 11.87 -13.38 -19.48
N ASP A 174 12.03 -13.92 -20.69
CA ASP A 174 12.35 -13.17 -21.91
C ASP A 174 11.10 -12.50 -22.55
N PHE A 175 9.93 -12.67 -21.94
CA PHE A 175 8.63 -12.17 -22.37
C PHE A 175 8.13 -12.66 -23.75
N THR A 176 8.86 -13.52 -24.44
CA THR A 176 8.50 -13.99 -25.78
C THR A 176 7.34 -14.99 -25.80
N GLN A 177 7.09 -15.67 -24.68
CA GLN A 177 6.11 -16.77 -24.58
C GLN A 177 4.87 -16.43 -23.75
N GLY A 178 4.70 -15.21 -23.26
CA GLY A 178 3.58 -14.83 -22.39
C GLY A 178 3.52 -15.62 -21.08
N LEU A 179 4.66 -16.06 -20.58
CA LEU A 179 4.78 -16.78 -19.32
C LEU A 179 4.34 -15.88 -18.15
N ALA A 180 3.77 -16.48 -17.12
CA ALA A 180 3.44 -15.76 -15.89
C ALA A 180 4.70 -15.14 -15.26
N GLY A 181 4.55 -13.97 -14.66
CA GLY A 181 5.60 -13.33 -13.86
C GLY A 181 6.07 -14.21 -12.71
N MET A 182 7.08 -13.78 -12.00
CA MET A 182 7.60 -14.44 -10.79
C MET A 182 7.16 -13.70 -9.54
N ARG A 183 7.16 -14.41 -8.40
CA ARG A 183 7.07 -13.76 -7.09
C ARG A 183 8.45 -13.22 -6.70
N ILE A 184 8.46 -12.23 -5.80
CA ILE A 184 9.70 -11.61 -5.34
C ILE A 184 10.72 -12.62 -4.79
N PHE A 185 10.27 -13.66 -4.10
CA PHE A 185 11.12 -14.74 -3.58
C PHE A 185 11.79 -15.58 -4.67
N ASP A 186 11.08 -15.77 -5.80
CA ASP A 186 11.59 -16.56 -6.92
C ASP A 186 12.57 -15.75 -7.75
N ILE A 187 12.32 -14.43 -7.93
CA ILE A 187 13.21 -13.56 -8.72
C ILE A 187 14.52 -13.30 -7.99
N VAL A 188 14.50 -13.03 -6.68
CA VAL A 188 15.76 -12.80 -5.92
C VAL A 188 16.63 -14.04 -5.92
N LYS A 189 16.05 -15.23 -5.87
CA LYS A 189 16.79 -16.49 -6.01
C LYS A 189 17.34 -16.69 -7.41
N LYS A 190 16.54 -16.38 -8.46
CA LYS A 190 16.96 -16.51 -9.87
C LYS A 190 18.14 -15.59 -10.19
N GLU A 191 18.09 -14.35 -9.69
CA GLU A 191 19.05 -13.31 -10.01
C GLU A 191 20.21 -13.20 -8.97
N ASP A 192 20.25 -14.08 -7.96
CA ASP A 192 21.15 -14.04 -6.81
C ASP A 192 21.21 -12.64 -6.16
N ALA A 193 20.03 -12.07 -5.92
CA ALA A 193 19.88 -10.73 -5.39
C ALA A 193 19.67 -10.75 -3.87
N VAL A 194 20.30 -9.82 -3.16
CA VAL A 194 20.18 -9.66 -1.70
C VAL A 194 19.01 -8.77 -1.30
N ALA A 195 18.56 -7.89 -2.20
CA ALA A 195 17.37 -7.07 -1.99
C ALA A 195 16.65 -6.83 -3.31
N ALA A 196 15.36 -6.52 -3.23
CA ALA A 196 14.56 -6.16 -4.40
C ALA A 196 13.30 -5.37 -4.02
N ILE A 197 12.83 -4.56 -4.97
CA ILE A 197 11.48 -3.99 -4.98
C ILE A 197 10.79 -4.34 -6.29
N ASN A 198 9.44 -4.27 -6.33
CA ASN A 198 8.71 -4.45 -7.58
C ASN A 198 9.10 -3.37 -8.62
N GLY A 199 8.96 -3.73 -9.88
CA GLY A 199 9.29 -2.87 -11.02
C GLY A 199 8.12 -2.06 -11.57
N GLY A 200 8.05 -1.99 -12.90
CA GLY A 200 7.12 -1.16 -13.66
C GLY A 200 5.71 -1.71 -13.80
N GLU A 201 4.94 -1.03 -14.66
CA GLU A 201 3.58 -1.43 -15.03
C GLU A 201 3.60 -2.71 -15.86
N PHE A 202 2.54 -3.50 -15.74
CA PHE A 202 2.38 -4.73 -16.51
C PHE A 202 0.91 -4.97 -16.89
N ALA A 203 0.71 -5.73 -17.94
CA ALA A 203 -0.61 -6.16 -18.36
C ALA A 203 -1.19 -7.17 -17.35
N ASP A 204 -2.36 -6.86 -16.82
CA ASP A 204 -3.06 -7.73 -15.85
C ASP A 204 -4.55 -7.86 -16.24
N PRO A 205 -4.86 -8.53 -17.37
CA PRO A 205 -6.22 -8.67 -17.84
C PRO A 205 -7.09 -9.38 -16.82
N GLY A 206 -8.19 -8.73 -16.45
CA GLY A 206 -9.12 -9.24 -15.44
C GLY A 206 -8.61 -9.22 -13.99
N GLY A 207 -7.47 -8.57 -13.71
CA GLY A 207 -6.92 -8.49 -12.35
C GLY A 207 -6.43 -9.85 -11.82
N SER A 208 -6.05 -10.77 -12.71
CA SER A 208 -5.67 -12.14 -12.37
C SER A 208 -4.35 -12.25 -11.59
N GLY A 209 -3.53 -11.18 -11.59
CA GLY A 209 -2.24 -11.14 -10.91
C GLY A 209 -1.19 -12.08 -11.50
N THR A 210 -1.30 -12.42 -12.79
CA THR A 210 -0.36 -13.31 -13.49
C THR A 210 0.95 -12.63 -13.87
N GLY A 211 0.94 -11.27 -14.04
CA GLY A 211 2.12 -10.47 -14.28
C GLY A 211 2.93 -10.90 -15.50
N ASN A 212 2.28 -11.08 -16.66
CA ASN A 212 2.92 -11.64 -17.83
C ASN A 212 3.92 -10.69 -18.49
N ASN A 213 3.40 -9.61 -19.03
CA ASN A 213 4.15 -8.71 -19.91
C ASN A 213 4.26 -7.32 -19.29
N PRO A 214 5.45 -6.72 -19.31
CA PRO A 214 5.61 -5.30 -18.98
C PRO A 214 4.78 -4.43 -19.93
N MET A 215 4.53 -3.19 -19.54
CA MET A 215 3.95 -2.15 -20.39
C MET A 215 4.97 -1.04 -20.61
N GLY A 216 5.00 -0.47 -21.82
CA GLY A 216 6.00 0.52 -22.22
C GLY A 216 7.33 -0.13 -22.64
N ILE A 217 8.43 0.39 -22.18
CA ILE A 217 9.77 -0.10 -22.53
C ILE A 217 10.48 -0.67 -21.30
N THR A 218 11.20 -1.77 -21.47
CA THR A 218 12.02 -2.39 -20.40
C THR A 218 13.41 -2.68 -20.93
N PHE A 219 14.41 -2.22 -20.18
CA PHE A 219 15.81 -2.54 -20.37
C PHE A 219 16.33 -3.39 -19.20
N ALA A 220 17.11 -4.40 -19.52
CA ALA A 220 17.82 -5.21 -18.53
C ALA A 220 19.21 -5.54 -19.05
N ARG A 221 20.22 -5.30 -18.23
CA ARG A 221 21.63 -5.61 -18.55
C ARG A 221 22.09 -5.05 -19.91
N GLY A 222 21.72 -3.81 -20.20
CA GLY A 222 22.10 -3.11 -21.43
C GLY A 222 21.28 -3.46 -22.67
N ALA A 223 20.31 -4.36 -22.56
CA ALA A 223 19.46 -4.79 -23.67
C ALA A 223 18.01 -4.34 -23.49
N CYS A 224 17.36 -3.90 -24.58
CA CYS A 224 15.94 -3.69 -24.62
C CYS A 224 15.23 -5.05 -24.71
N VAL A 225 14.67 -5.52 -23.59
CA VAL A 225 14.04 -6.85 -23.48
C VAL A 225 12.52 -6.82 -23.75
N TRP A 226 11.92 -5.63 -23.66
CA TRP A 226 10.52 -5.39 -24.02
C TRP A 226 10.32 -3.99 -24.58
N ASN A 227 9.49 -3.84 -25.58
CA ASN A 227 9.11 -2.55 -26.15
C ASN A 227 7.75 -2.69 -26.80
N ASP A 228 6.76 -2.02 -26.23
CA ASP A 228 5.46 -1.82 -26.87
C ASP A 228 5.31 -0.36 -27.36
N THR A 229 4.15 0.00 -27.87
CA THR A 229 3.89 1.35 -28.40
C THR A 229 3.38 2.33 -27.34
N LEU A 230 3.25 1.91 -26.08
CA LEU A 230 2.67 2.72 -25.04
C LEU A 230 3.66 3.76 -24.55
N LYS A 231 3.20 5.00 -24.49
CA LYS A 231 3.98 6.10 -23.90
C LYS A 231 3.80 6.07 -22.38
N ARG A 232 4.90 5.89 -21.66
CA ARG A 232 4.94 5.76 -20.21
C ARG A 232 6.09 6.57 -19.64
N THR A 233 6.01 6.95 -18.36
CA THR A 233 7.17 7.42 -17.59
C THR A 233 8.20 6.30 -17.57
N PHE A 234 9.44 6.62 -17.91
CA PHE A 234 10.57 5.70 -17.81
C PHE A 234 11.37 5.96 -16.54
N ILE A 235 11.76 4.91 -15.86
CA ILE A 235 12.57 4.93 -14.64
C ILE A 235 13.68 3.88 -14.80
N GLY A 236 14.95 4.29 -14.82
CA GLY A 236 16.05 3.38 -15.02
C GLY A 236 17.40 4.01 -14.81
N PHE A 237 18.45 3.23 -15.02
CA PHE A 237 19.85 3.65 -14.85
C PHE A 237 20.57 3.63 -16.18
N ASP A 238 21.40 4.64 -16.42
CA ASP A 238 22.33 4.67 -17.54
C ASP A 238 23.62 3.86 -17.23
N LYS A 239 24.53 3.81 -18.20
CA LYS A 239 25.83 3.13 -18.06
C LYS A 239 26.72 3.69 -16.94
N ASP A 240 26.51 4.94 -16.56
CA ASP A 240 27.27 5.64 -15.50
C ASP A 240 26.57 5.51 -14.14
N ASN A 241 25.58 4.63 -14.04
CA ASN A 241 24.77 4.35 -12.84
C ASN A 241 23.96 5.55 -12.33
N LYS A 242 23.64 6.50 -13.21
CA LYS A 242 22.76 7.63 -12.90
C LYS A 242 21.32 7.24 -13.16
N LEU A 243 20.45 7.56 -12.20
CA LEU A 243 19.00 7.37 -12.35
C LEU A 243 18.44 8.37 -13.37
N VAL A 244 17.83 7.84 -14.41
CA VAL A 244 17.10 8.58 -15.45
C VAL A 244 15.63 8.39 -15.24
N VAL A 245 14.89 9.50 -15.06
CA VAL A 245 13.43 9.52 -14.95
C VAL A 245 12.88 10.54 -15.94
N THR A 246 12.09 10.09 -16.89
CA THR A 246 11.60 10.96 -17.98
C THR A 246 10.25 10.51 -18.55
N GLU A 247 9.58 11.42 -19.26
CA GLU A 247 8.31 11.17 -19.95
C GLU A 247 8.33 11.67 -21.38
N PRO A 248 7.90 10.87 -22.32
CA PRO A 248 8.02 9.41 -22.39
C PRO A 248 9.41 9.01 -22.90
N MET A 249 9.78 7.76 -22.72
CA MET A 249 11.00 7.19 -23.30
C MET A 249 10.64 6.30 -24.50
N ASP A 250 11.34 6.44 -25.61
CA ASP A 250 11.35 5.45 -26.67
C ASP A 250 12.68 4.69 -26.74
N LYS A 251 12.70 3.59 -27.47
CA LYS A 251 13.88 2.72 -27.56
C LYS A 251 15.13 3.47 -28.08
N LYS A 252 14.96 4.30 -29.11
CA LYS A 252 16.07 5.04 -29.73
C LYS A 252 16.67 6.05 -28.74
N THR A 253 15.82 6.75 -28.02
CA THR A 253 16.25 7.69 -26.97
C THR A 253 16.95 6.95 -25.84
N ALA A 254 16.41 5.81 -25.36
CA ALA A 254 17.04 5.00 -24.33
C ALA A 254 18.42 4.49 -24.75
N GLU A 255 18.57 4.01 -25.99
CA GLU A 255 19.86 3.58 -26.55
C GLU A 255 20.85 4.75 -26.65
N SER A 256 20.40 5.96 -27.06
CA SER A 256 21.25 7.15 -27.13
C SER A 256 21.75 7.62 -25.75
N LEU A 257 20.95 7.42 -24.71
CA LEU A 257 21.31 7.68 -23.31
C LEU A 257 22.11 6.55 -22.67
N SER A 258 22.39 5.48 -23.44
CA SER A 258 23.12 4.31 -22.94
C SER A 258 22.45 3.71 -21.70
N ILE A 259 21.11 3.58 -21.73
CA ILE A 259 20.35 2.95 -20.65
C ILE A 259 20.80 1.50 -20.49
N ARG A 260 21.17 1.10 -19.27
CA ARG A 260 21.52 -0.30 -18.96
C ARG A 260 20.35 -1.09 -18.37
N ASP A 261 19.57 -0.45 -17.50
CA ASP A 261 18.44 -1.07 -16.80
C ASP A 261 17.32 -0.07 -16.64
N GLY A 262 16.07 -0.50 -16.78
CA GLY A 262 14.94 0.37 -16.53
C GLY A 262 13.61 -0.24 -16.91
N VAL A 263 12.56 0.34 -16.39
CA VAL A 263 11.17 -0.07 -16.57
C VAL A 263 10.28 1.13 -16.85
N SER A 264 9.07 0.89 -17.31
CA SER A 264 8.09 1.94 -17.52
C SER A 264 6.92 1.83 -16.53
N PHE A 265 6.39 2.98 -16.15
CA PHE A 265 5.18 3.08 -15.35
C PHE A 265 4.29 4.19 -15.91
N GLN A 266 3.04 4.25 -15.51
CA GLN A 266 2.03 5.21 -15.98
C GLN A 266 2.59 6.64 -16.09
N THR A 267 2.16 7.39 -17.11
CA THR A 267 2.51 8.82 -17.26
C THR A 267 2.14 9.63 -16.02
N GLY A 268 2.88 10.74 -15.78
CA GLY A 268 2.67 11.59 -14.60
C GLY A 268 3.36 11.08 -13.34
N ASN A 269 4.31 10.16 -13.45
CA ASN A 269 4.99 9.54 -12.32
C ASN A 269 6.47 9.92 -12.18
N VAL A 270 6.91 10.95 -12.86
CA VAL A 270 8.12 11.71 -12.49
C VAL A 270 7.85 12.40 -11.15
N LEU A 271 8.72 12.21 -10.19
CA LEU A 271 8.59 12.77 -8.84
C LEU A 271 9.55 13.94 -8.62
N ILE A 272 10.82 13.71 -8.89
CA ILE A 272 11.89 14.70 -8.72
C ILE A 272 12.83 14.58 -9.92
N THR A 273 13.24 15.71 -10.46
CA THR A 273 14.27 15.83 -11.50
C THR A 273 15.32 16.83 -11.09
N SER A 274 16.55 16.67 -11.58
CA SER A 274 17.61 17.68 -11.43
C SER A 274 18.16 18.04 -12.80
N ASP A 275 18.28 19.33 -13.04
CA ASP A 275 18.84 19.90 -14.28
C ASP A 275 19.46 21.28 -13.99
N ASP A 276 20.58 21.60 -14.62
CA ASP A 276 21.26 22.90 -14.55
C ASP A 276 21.44 23.45 -13.12
N GLY A 277 21.78 22.58 -12.15
CA GLY A 277 22.00 22.98 -10.77
C GLY A 277 20.72 23.25 -9.96
N ASN A 278 19.55 22.86 -10.49
CA ASN A 278 18.27 22.96 -9.80
C ASN A 278 17.67 21.58 -9.56
N VAL A 279 16.84 21.47 -8.51
CA VAL A 279 16.00 20.30 -8.22
C VAL A 279 14.55 20.72 -8.37
N THR A 280 13.80 19.95 -9.15
CA THR A 280 12.38 20.21 -9.40
C THR A 280 11.53 19.09 -8.81
N MET A 281 10.63 19.42 -7.88
CA MET A 281 9.63 18.53 -7.33
C MET A 281 8.31 18.65 -8.11
N HIS A 282 7.75 17.52 -8.54
CA HIS A 282 6.54 17.45 -9.37
C HIS A 282 5.32 17.06 -8.53
N TYR A 283 4.86 17.96 -7.67
CA TYR A 283 3.70 17.72 -6.80
C TYR A 283 2.40 17.64 -7.60
N ALA A 284 1.51 16.74 -7.20
CA ALA A 284 0.16 16.69 -7.75
C ALA A 284 -0.74 17.73 -7.08
N ASP A 285 -1.50 18.49 -7.89
CA ASP A 285 -2.34 19.60 -7.43
C ASP A 285 -3.41 19.16 -6.42
N ASN A 286 -4.06 18.05 -6.68
CA ASN A 286 -5.14 17.48 -5.86
C ASN A 286 -4.74 16.17 -5.24
N ASN A 287 -3.64 16.12 -4.58
CA ASN A 287 -3.20 15.01 -3.75
C ASN A 287 -3.80 13.65 -4.19
N THR A 288 -3.08 12.90 -4.98
CA THR A 288 -3.49 11.55 -5.46
C THR A 288 -4.03 10.72 -4.29
N GLY A 289 -4.95 9.80 -4.55
CA GLY A 289 -5.51 8.92 -3.52
C GLY A 289 -4.43 8.14 -2.76
N THR A 290 -4.75 7.75 -1.52
CA THR A 290 -3.86 6.96 -0.67
C THR A 290 -3.81 5.50 -1.12
N ALA A 291 -2.60 4.94 -1.25
CA ALA A 291 -2.36 3.54 -1.59
C ALA A 291 -0.97 3.10 -1.09
N GLN A 292 -0.69 1.80 -1.20
CA GLN A 292 0.69 1.34 -1.16
C GLN A 292 1.44 1.95 -2.33
N ARG A 293 2.66 2.41 -2.10
CA ARG A 293 3.50 3.04 -3.11
C ARG A 293 4.87 2.40 -3.15
N THR A 294 5.43 2.35 -4.34
CA THR A 294 6.82 1.96 -4.58
C THR A 294 7.46 3.04 -5.43
N ALA A 295 8.67 3.44 -5.06
CA ALA A 295 9.42 4.43 -5.80
C ALA A 295 10.93 4.15 -5.70
N VAL A 296 11.67 4.61 -6.70
CA VAL A 296 13.13 4.65 -6.70
C VAL A 296 13.60 6.09 -6.82
N GLY A 297 14.67 6.42 -6.12
CA GLY A 297 15.32 7.73 -6.20
C GLY A 297 16.82 7.58 -6.09
N GLN A 298 17.54 8.67 -6.38
CA GLN A 298 19.00 8.73 -6.26
C GLN A 298 19.40 10.08 -5.68
N ARG A 299 20.36 10.07 -4.78
CA ARG A 299 21.05 11.23 -4.23
C ARG A 299 22.11 11.75 -5.22
N ALA A 300 22.58 12.97 -4.99
CA ALA A 300 23.68 13.55 -5.77
C ALA A 300 25.01 12.76 -5.65
N ASP A 301 25.22 12.06 -4.52
CA ASP A 301 26.40 11.21 -4.31
C ASP A 301 26.29 9.81 -4.95
N GLY A 302 25.18 9.51 -5.63
CA GLY A 302 24.93 8.23 -6.26
C GLY A 302 24.15 7.24 -5.41
N THR A 303 23.98 7.48 -4.11
CA THR A 303 23.17 6.60 -3.23
C THR A 303 21.79 6.37 -3.79
N VAL A 304 21.42 5.11 -4.02
CA VAL A 304 20.09 4.74 -4.48
C VAL A 304 19.15 4.56 -3.29
N ILE A 305 17.92 5.02 -3.45
CA ILE A 305 16.88 4.98 -2.43
C ILE A 305 15.72 4.14 -2.95
N PHE A 306 15.45 2.99 -2.36
CA PHE A 306 14.22 2.27 -2.54
C PHE A 306 13.21 2.67 -1.48
N LEU A 307 11.95 2.86 -1.86
CA LEU A 307 10.85 3.15 -0.94
C LEU A 307 9.67 2.24 -1.25
N VAL A 308 9.14 1.64 -0.20
CA VAL A 308 7.84 0.94 -0.25
C VAL A 308 7.01 1.39 0.95
N THR A 309 5.75 1.74 0.71
CA THR A 309 4.80 2.07 1.78
C THR A 309 3.74 0.99 1.93
N ASP A 310 3.35 0.72 3.17
CA ASP A 310 2.16 -0.06 3.49
C ASP A 310 0.90 0.75 3.19
N GLY A 311 -0.22 0.07 3.03
CA GLY A 311 -1.49 0.76 2.82
C GLY A 311 -2.70 -0.16 2.87
N ARG A 312 -3.89 0.44 2.80
CA ARG A 312 -5.19 -0.25 2.80
C ARG A 312 -5.38 -1.19 3.99
N SER A 313 -4.83 -0.81 5.12
CA SER A 313 -5.01 -1.48 6.41
C SER A 313 -5.47 -0.49 7.47
N ALA A 314 -5.93 -0.98 8.61
CA ALA A 314 -6.34 -0.11 9.73
C ALA A 314 -5.17 0.70 10.33
N SER A 315 -3.93 0.19 10.22
CA SER A 315 -2.71 0.82 10.73
C SER A 315 -1.99 1.68 9.68
N SER A 316 -2.35 1.56 8.40
CA SER A 316 -1.75 2.32 7.31
C SER A 316 -2.75 2.44 6.17
N LEU A 317 -3.31 3.62 5.97
CA LEU A 317 -4.23 3.87 4.86
C LEU A 317 -3.50 3.91 3.51
N GLY A 318 -2.23 4.27 3.54
CA GLY A 318 -1.34 4.41 2.41
C GLY A 318 -0.85 5.84 2.21
N ALA A 319 0.12 5.99 1.30
CA ALA A 319 0.73 7.25 0.93
C ALA A 319 0.11 7.84 -0.35
N THR A 320 0.06 9.16 -0.44
CA THR A 320 -0.21 9.89 -1.68
C THR A 320 1.07 10.04 -2.51
N LYS A 321 0.99 10.56 -3.74
CA LYS A 321 2.18 10.91 -4.53
C LYS A 321 3.02 11.98 -3.82
N ASN A 322 2.36 12.99 -3.25
CA ASN A 322 3.04 14.09 -2.56
C ASN A 322 3.77 13.61 -1.29
N ASP A 323 3.15 12.71 -0.52
CA ASP A 323 3.84 12.08 0.62
C ASP A 323 5.13 11.34 0.19
N VAL A 324 5.10 10.69 -0.99
CA VAL A 324 6.30 10.02 -1.54
C VAL A 324 7.36 11.04 -1.93
N ILE A 325 6.99 12.18 -2.52
CA ILE A 325 7.92 13.27 -2.85
C ILE A 325 8.54 13.82 -1.56
N ASP A 326 7.74 14.16 -0.54
CA ASP A 326 8.22 14.70 0.74
C ASP A 326 9.23 13.75 1.42
N VAL A 327 8.94 12.45 1.40
CA VAL A 327 9.89 11.45 1.90
C VAL A 327 11.18 11.47 1.08
N ARG A 328 11.09 11.57 -0.26
CA ARG A 328 12.28 11.59 -1.12
C ARG A 328 13.16 12.81 -0.88
N VAL A 329 12.52 13.98 -0.75
CA VAL A 329 13.21 15.23 -0.39
C VAL A 329 13.95 15.07 0.94
N LYS A 330 13.27 14.55 1.97
CA LYS A 330 13.88 14.31 3.29
C LYS A 330 15.11 13.41 3.22
N TYR A 331 15.13 12.45 2.29
CA TYR A 331 16.26 11.54 2.08
C TYR A 331 17.26 12.03 1.03
N GLY A 332 17.09 13.25 0.51
CA GLY A 332 18.02 13.93 -0.37
C GLY A 332 18.06 13.40 -1.81
N ALA A 333 16.97 12.82 -2.29
CA ALA A 333 16.89 12.38 -3.69
C ALA A 333 16.86 13.57 -4.63
N VAL A 334 17.79 13.68 -5.55
CA VAL A 334 17.80 14.71 -6.61
C VAL A 334 17.11 14.22 -7.89
N THR A 335 16.89 12.92 -8.01
CA THR A 335 16.10 12.30 -9.08
C THR A 335 15.24 11.19 -8.47
N ALA A 336 13.96 11.14 -8.83
CA ALA A 336 13.06 10.10 -8.34
C ALA A 336 11.88 9.84 -9.28
N GLY A 337 11.48 8.57 -9.38
CA GLY A 337 10.29 8.12 -10.12
C GLY A 337 9.46 7.13 -9.32
N MET A 338 8.15 7.11 -9.59
CA MET A 338 7.22 6.15 -8.99
C MET A 338 7.14 4.88 -9.84
N LEU A 339 7.08 3.75 -9.19
CA LEU A 339 6.87 2.42 -9.77
C LEU A 339 5.44 1.94 -9.54
N ASP A 340 5.12 0.71 -9.99
CA ASP A 340 3.79 0.12 -9.76
C ASP A 340 3.50 0.02 -8.26
N GLY A 341 2.28 0.35 -7.92
CA GLY A 341 1.83 0.48 -6.54
C GLY A 341 0.78 -0.56 -6.13
N GLY A 342 0.03 -0.24 -5.07
CA GLY A 342 -1.06 -1.08 -4.61
C GLY A 342 -0.59 -2.46 -4.15
N SER A 343 -1.25 -3.51 -4.61
CA SER A 343 -0.90 -4.90 -4.27
C SER A 343 0.41 -5.39 -4.90
N SER A 344 1.03 -4.59 -5.78
CA SER A 344 2.34 -4.89 -6.34
C SER A 344 3.49 -4.39 -5.46
N SER A 345 3.22 -3.47 -4.52
CA SER A 345 4.25 -2.89 -3.64
C SER A 345 4.88 -3.95 -2.74
N LEU A 346 6.12 -4.27 -3.02
CA LEU A 346 6.91 -5.30 -2.32
C LEU A 346 8.34 -4.80 -2.12
N MET A 347 8.89 -5.06 -0.94
CA MET A 347 10.32 -4.91 -0.65
C MET A 347 10.82 -6.19 0.00
N TYR A 348 11.82 -6.77 -0.60
CA TYR A 348 12.56 -7.92 -0.07
C TYR A 348 13.96 -7.46 0.36
N TYR A 349 14.42 -7.98 1.50
CA TYR A 349 15.80 -7.89 1.94
C TYR A 349 16.18 -9.17 2.67
N GLU A 350 17.24 -9.82 2.17
CA GLU A 350 17.70 -11.12 2.66
C GLU A 350 18.02 -11.04 4.16
N ASP A 351 17.39 -11.92 4.94
CA ASP A 351 17.60 -12.06 6.39
C ASP A 351 17.50 -10.75 7.20
N TYR A 352 16.68 -9.77 6.73
CA TYR A 352 16.58 -8.45 7.37
C TYR A 352 16.23 -8.56 8.86
N TYR A 353 15.39 -9.51 9.25
CA TYR A 353 14.97 -9.68 10.62
C TYR A 353 16.14 -10.09 11.53
N THR A 354 17.01 -11.00 11.08
CA THR A 354 18.24 -11.38 11.78
C THR A 354 19.24 -10.24 11.80
N LYS A 355 19.45 -9.58 10.66
CA LYS A 355 20.38 -8.46 10.49
C LYS A 355 20.05 -7.27 11.40
N TYR A 356 18.75 -7.03 11.63
CA TYR A 356 18.26 -5.91 12.45
C TYR A 356 17.76 -6.35 13.84
N GLY A 357 18.00 -7.59 14.24
CA GLY A 357 17.65 -8.09 15.58
C GLY A 357 16.14 -8.12 15.88
N ILE A 358 15.32 -8.31 14.84
CA ILE A 358 13.87 -8.37 14.97
C ILE A 358 13.45 -9.78 15.43
N ASP A 359 12.59 -9.84 16.46
CA ASP A 359 12.07 -11.12 16.95
C ASP A 359 11.20 -11.81 15.90
N GLU A 360 11.66 -12.99 15.46
CA GLU A 360 10.98 -13.80 14.45
C GLU A 360 9.53 -14.17 14.85
N SER A 361 9.24 -14.26 16.15
CA SER A 361 7.88 -14.57 16.63
C SER A 361 6.85 -13.48 16.27
N THR A 362 7.29 -12.26 15.99
CA THR A 362 6.45 -11.12 15.60
C THR A 362 6.18 -11.04 14.10
N LEU A 363 6.86 -11.88 13.30
CA LEU A 363 6.83 -11.83 11.85
C LEU A 363 5.76 -12.76 11.27
N ASP A 364 5.12 -12.31 10.18
CA ASP A 364 4.27 -13.18 9.38
C ASP A 364 5.10 -14.14 8.49
N GLU A 365 4.42 -15.07 7.80
CA GLU A 365 5.08 -16.11 6.98
C GLU A 365 5.90 -15.55 5.81
N TYR A 366 5.55 -14.37 5.29
CA TYR A 366 6.28 -13.74 4.19
C TYR A 366 7.46 -12.92 4.69
N GLN A 367 7.30 -12.28 5.84
CA GLN A 367 8.39 -11.57 6.51
C GLN A 367 9.52 -12.53 6.91
N LYS A 368 9.20 -13.73 7.39
CA LYS A 368 10.18 -14.81 7.64
C LYS A 368 10.93 -15.27 6.40
N LYS A 369 10.41 -15.00 5.22
CA LYS A 369 11.08 -15.26 3.92
C LYS A 369 11.84 -14.06 3.38
N GLY A 370 11.98 -12.97 4.16
CA GLY A 370 12.70 -11.78 3.77
C GLY A 370 11.84 -10.64 3.19
N LEU A 371 10.49 -10.75 3.17
CA LEU A 371 9.64 -9.63 2.80
C LEU A 371 9.65 -8.59 3.93
N VAL A 372 10.06 -7.35 3.63
CA VAL A 372 10.20 -6.28 4.62
C VAL A 372 8.84 -5.69 4.97
N ASN A 373 8.06 -5.31 3.95
CA ASN A 373 6.76 -4.71 4.15
C ASN A 373 5.68 -5.77 4.44
N ARG A 374 4.65 -5.37 5.19
CA ARG A 374 3.53 -6.25 5.51
C ARG A 374 2.65 -6.47 4.28
N TYR A 375 2.40 -7.73 3.97
CA TYR A 375 1.48 -8.08 2.90
C TYR A 375 0.08 -8.34 3.45
N LYS A 376 -0.94 -8.13 2.61
CA LYS A 376 -2.33 -8.29 3.02
C LYS A 376 -2.61 -9.71 3.50
N ALA A 377 -3.20 -9.84 4.69
CA ALA A 377 -3.58 -11.13 5.25
C ALA A 377 -4.42 -11.97 4.27
N PHE A 378 -4.21 -13.28 4.27
CA PHE A 378 -4.90 -14.26 3.42
C PHE A 378 -4.70 -14.08 1.91
N THR A 379 -3.70 -13.29 1.49
CA THR A 379 -3.33 -13.15 0.09
C THR A 379 -1.87 -13.52 -0.11
N THR A 380 -1.51 -13.92 -1.32
CA THR A 380 -0.11 -14.21 -1.68
C THR A 380 0.49 -13.03 -2.45
N PRO A 381 1.79 -12.72 -2.28
CA PRO A 381 2.48 -11.76 -3.12
C PRO A 381 2.26 -12.04 -4.60
N ARG A 382 1.97 -10.98 -5.35
CA ARG A 382 1.66 -11.09 -6.78
C ARG A 382 2.86 -11.60 -7.57
N ARG A 383 2.58 -12.22 -8.70
CA ARG A 383 3.56 -12.48 -9.73
C ARG A 383 3.71 -11.20 -10.56
N ILE A 384 4.93 -10.76 -10.77
CA ILE A 384 5.28 -9.50 -11.44
C ILE A 384 6.36 -9.78 -12.48
N PRO A 385 6.36 -9.11 -13.63
CA PRO A 385 7.32 -9.40 -14.70
C PRO A 385 8.72 -8.80 -14.45
N THR A 386 8.80 -7.68 -13.73
CA THR A 386 10.05 -6.93 -13.54
C THR A 386 10.23 -6.49 -12.10
N TYR A 387 11.50 -6.42 -11.66
CA TYR A 387 11.90 -5.97 -10.34
C TYR A 387 13.16 -5.12 -10.43
N PHE A 388 13.32 -4.11 -9.53
CA PHE A 388 14.64 -3.58 -9.25
C PHE A 388 15.29 -4.44 -8.17
N CYS A 389 16.40 -5.03 -8.51
CA CYS A 389 17.19 -5.95 -7.67
C CYS A 389 18.49 -5.29 -7.24
N VAL A 390 19.06 -5.76 -6.12
CA VAL A 390 20.39 -5.38 -5.66
C VAL A 390 21.26 -6.62 -5.65
N ALA A 391 22.35 -6.59 -6.43
CA ALA A 391 23.34 -7.67 -6.48
C ALA A 391 24.06 -7.80 -5.13
N ARG A 392 24.53 -9.01 -4.83
CA ARG A 392 25.39 -9.27 -3.68
C ARG A 392 26.67 -8.43 -3.79
N GLU A 393 27.22 -7.98 -2.68
CA GLU A 393 28.51 -7.31 -2.68
C GLU A 393 29.61 -8.34 -3.04
N ASP A 394 30.45 -8.02 -4.03
CA ASP A 394 31.58 -8.87 -4.38
C ASP A 394 32.57 -8.85 -3.21
N THR A 395 32.59 -9.88 -2.39
CA THR A 395 33.66 -10.07 -1.42
C THR A 395 34.87 -10.56 -2.19
N GLU A 396 36.01 -9.93 -2.01
CA GLU A 396 37.31 -10.32 -2.65
C GLU A 396 37.67 -11.82 -2.42
N ASP A 397 36.99 -12.52 -1.53
CA ASP A 397 37.17 -13.95 -1.24
C ASP A 397 36.58 -14.91 -2.31
N SER A 398 35.73 -14.43 -3.22
CA SER A 398 35.19 -15.29 -4.30
C SER A 398 36.16 -15.50 -5.46
N ALA A 399 37.14 -14.61 -5.64
CA ALA A 399 38.17 -14.74 -6.66
C ALA A 399 39.24 -15.82 -6.34
N ALA A 400 39.38 -16.23 -5.07
CA ALA A 400 40.37 -17.24 -4.64
C ALA A 400 39.88 -18.70 -4.80
N LYS A 401 38.58 -18.93 -5.04
CA LYS A 401 38.03 -20.29 -5.17
C LYS A 401 37.83 -20.80 -6.60
N GLY A 402 38.13 -20.00 -7.60
CA GLY A 402 38.04 -20.35 -9.02
C GLY A 402 39.36 -20.80 -9.68
N GLY A 403 40.45 -20.92 -8.92
CA GLY A 403 41.81 -21.13 -9.45
C GLY A 403 42.39 -22.55 -9.35
N ASP A 404 41.66 -23.51 -8.79
CA ASP A 404 42.21 -24.85 -8.55
C ASP A 404 41.31 -25.99 -9.07
N GLU A 405 40.72 -25.85 -10.24
CA GLU A 405 40.24 -27.00 -11.05
C GLU A 405 40.45 -26.68 -12.53
N ALA A 406 41.68 -26.97 -13.01
CA ALA A 406 41.97 -27.13 -14.43
C ALA A 406 42.89 -28.35 -14.59
#